data_466b7a440dcb5488a687d4849168fd61
#
_entry.id   466b7a440dcb5488a687d4849168fd61
#
_cell.length_a   1.000
_cell.length_b   1.000
_cell.length_c   1.000
_cell.angle_alpha   90.00
_cell.angle_beta   90.00
_cell.angle_gamma   90.00
#
_symmetry.space_group_name_H-M   'P 1'
#
loop_
_entity.id
_entity.type
_entity.pdbx_description
1 polymer ?
#
loop_
_entity_poly.entity_id
_entity_poly.type
_entity_poly.pdbx_seq_one_letter_code
_entity_poly.pdbx_strand_id
1 'polypeptide(L)'
;MVGFAVVAYGRSVLHSNVRGRLTDHVNVPDHFADVHEQIKDFRNATIAHSQSELSVTYPMGFLDPNTLEVSHVAAVTMSSTLPIAVTQRFRKLVEAMIDQLDQAIEPIRARLEDGLRQTNPDALLAGARPTVLTRAADDFEPRSKRTRYPTRQTLYWDQNAMHAGEPASRRGNERSAPRGC
;
A
#
# COMPACT_ATOMS: atom_id res chain seq x y z
N MET A 1 1.25 8.84 -8.66
CA MET A 1 1.31 8.64 -7.18
C MET A 1 0.04 9.02 -6.42
N VAL A 2 -0.70 10.07 -6.81
CA VAL A 2 -1.93 10.51 -6.10
C VAL A 2 -2.99 9.41 -6.01
N GLY A 3 -3.23 8.64 -7.08
CA GLY A 3 -4.22 7.55 -7.08
C GLY A 3 -3.96 6.50 -6.00
N PHE A 4 -2.70 6.12 -5.76
CA PHE A 4 -2.35 5.20 -4.68
C PHE A 4 -2.67 5.77 -3.29
N ALA A 5 -2.36 7.05 -3.06
CA ALA A 5 -2.69 7.73 -1.80
C ALA A 5 -4.21 7.77 -1.55
N VAL A 6 -5.00 8.04 -2.59
CA VAL A 6 -6.47 8.02 -2.53
C VAL A 6 -7.01 6.64 -2.18
N VAL A 7 -6.46 5.57 -2.79
CA VAL A 7 -6.85 4.19 -2.45
C VAL A 7 -6.48 3.84 -1.02
N ALA A 8 -5.27 4.17 -0.58
CA ALA A 8 -4.80 3.91 0.78
C ALA A 8 -5.66 4.64 1.82
N TYR A 9 -5.95 5.92 1.58
CA TYR A 9 -6.86 6.71 2.41
C TYR A 9 -8.26 6.10 2.45
N GLY A 10 -8.85 5.82 1.29
CA GLY A 10 -10.17 5.18 1.22
C GLY A 10 -10.21 3.85 1.97
N ARG A 11 -9.14 3.07 1.90
CA ARG A 11 -9.04 1.81 2.67
C ARG A 11 -9.01 2.03 4.18
N SER A 12 -8.53 3.15 4.68
CA SER A 12 -8.49 3.45 6.12
C SER A 12 -9.78 4.04 6.66
N VAL A 13 -10.51 4.83 5.86
CA VAL A 13 -11.71 5.57 6.34
C VAL A 13 -13.05 4.91 5.95
N LEU A 14 -13.08 4.11 4.87
CA LEU A 14 -14.30 3.45 4.43
C LEU A 14 -14.55 2.16 5.23
N HIS A 15 -15.84 1.79 5.31
CA HIS A 15 -16.26 0.56 5.97
C HIS A 15 -15.57 -0.67 5.37
N SER A 16 -15.16 -1.58 6.24
CA SER A 16 -14.55 -2.87 5.90
C SER A 16 -15.05 -3.95 6.84
N ASN A 17 -15.34 -5.14 6.31
CA ASN A 17 -15.77 -6.29 7.11
C ASN A 17 -14.62 -6.90 7.96
N VAL A 18 -13.38 -6.46 7.75
CA VAL A 18 -12.18 -7.06 8.37
C VAL A 18 -11.37 -6.09 9.22
N ARG A 19 -11.69 -4.79 9.20
CA ARG A 19 -10.95 -3.73 9.93
C ARG A 19 -11.89 -2.68 10.46
N GLY A 20 -11.57 -2.12 11.64
CA GLY A 20 -12.13 -0.85 12.09
C GLY A 20 -11.77 0.30 11.13
N ARG A 21 -12.56 1.33 11.12
CA ARG A 21 -12.28 2.55 10.37
C ARG A 21 -11.34 3.46 11.18
N LEU A 22 -10.47 4.18 10.50
CA LEU A 22 -9.64 5.19 11.13
C LEU A 22 -10.50 6.25 11.84
N THR A 23 -11.65 6.59 11.25
CA THR A 23 -12.62 7.54 11.81
C THR A 23 -13.33 7.06 13.09
N ASP A 24 -13.14 5.82 13.50
CA ASP A 24 -13.58 5.33 14.80
C ASP A 24 -12.61 5.75 15.95
N HIS A 25 -11.43 6.26 15.60
CA HIS A 25 -10.36 6.65 16.53
C HIS A 25 -9.94 8.11 16.41
N VAL A 26 -10.09 8.72 15.23
CA VAL A 26 -9.73 10.12 14.95
C VAL A 26 -10.85 10.78 14.17
N ASN A 27 -10.98 12.10 14.30
CA ASN A 27 -12.02 12.86 13.62
C ASN A 27 -11.48 13.52 12.33
N VAL A 28 -12.32 13.55 11.30
CA VAL A 28 -12.07 14.43 10.16
C VAL A 28 -12.30 15.88 10.63
N PRO A 29 -11.29 16.77 10.57
CA PRO A 29 -11.50 18.17 10.97
C PRO A 29 -12.54 18.84 10.07
N ASP A 30 -13.45 19.64 10.65
CA ASP A 30 -14.59 20.24 9.94
C ASP A 30 -14.18 21.03 8.69
N HIS A 31 -13.07 21.75 8.75
CA HIS A 31 -12.55 22.53 7.63
C HIS A 31 -11.97 21.70 6.48
N PHE A 32 -11.90 20.38 6.64
CA PHE A 32 -11.51 19.42 5.62
C PHE A 32 -12.66 18.45 5.23
N ALA A 33 -13.86 18.63 5.79
CA ALA A 33 -14.99 17.72 5.51
C ALA A 33 -15.31 17.64 4.02
N ASP A 34 -15.28 18.76 3.30
CA ASP A 34 -15.51 18.83 1.86
C ASP A 34 -14.47 18.05 1.06
N VAL A 35 -13.17 18.20 1.35
CA VAL A 35 -12.13 17.45 0.65
C VAL A 35 -12.15 15.97 1.03
N HIS A 36 -12.54 15.63 2.25
CA HIS A 36 -12.76 14.23 2.65
C HIS A 36 -13.79 13.54 1.76
N GLU A 37 -14.96 14.16 1.59
CA GLU A 37 -16.00 13.63 0.70
C GLU A 37 -15.55 13.60 -0.76
N GLN A 38 -14.92 14.65 -1.28
CA GLN A 38 -14.37 14.66 -2.64
C GLN A 38 -13.41 13.51 -2.91
N ILE A 39 -12.54 13.18 -1.97
CA ILE A 39 -11.58 12.06 -2.13
C ILE A 39 -12.29 10.70 -2.10
N LYS A 40 -13.33 10.54 -1.26
CA LYS A 40 -14.16 9.33 -1.25
C LYS A 40 -14.89 9.15 -2.58
N ASP A 41 -15.49 10.21 -3.08
CA ASP A 41 -16.22 10.20 -4.36
C ASP A 41 -15.27 9.92 -5.53
N PHE A 42 -14.13 10.60 -5.58
CA PHE A 42 -13.11 10.36 -6.59
C PHE A 42 -12.62 8.89 -6.56
N ARG A 43 -12.36 8.35 -5.38
CA ARG A 43 -11.97 6.94 -5.25
C ARG A 43 -13.04 6.01 -5.78
N ASN A 44 -14.29 6.24 -5.40
CA ASN A 44 -15.39 5.36 -5.77
C ASN A 44 -15.71 5.45 -7.27
N ALA A 45 -15.86 6.66 -7.79
CA ALA A 45 -16.25 6.88 -9.17
C ALA A 45 -15.13 6.57 -10.18
N THR A 46 -13.89 6.97 -9.87
CA THR A 46 -12.79 6.96 -10.85
C THR A 46 -11.89 5.74 -10.71
N ILE A 47 -11.53 5.38 -9.48
CA ILE A 47 -10.53 4.34 -9.24
C ILE A 47 -11.17 2.96 -9.11
N ALA A 48 -12.34 2.88 -8.41
CA ALA A 48 -12.97 1.59 -8.15
C ALA A 48 -13.91 1.13 -9.27
N HIS A 49 -14.57 2.04 -9.96
CA HIS A 49 -15.64 1.70 -10.88
C HIS A 49 -15.51 2.26 -12.29
N SER A 50 -14.52 3.09 -12.58
CA SER A 50 -14.33 3.72 -13.91
C SER A 50 -15.59 4.42 -14.44
N GLN A 51 -16.42 4.97 -13.54
CA GLN A 51 -17.70 5.62 -13.85
C GLN A 51 -17.61 7.14 -13.88
N SER A 52 -16.40 7.69 -13.83
CA SER A 52 -16.15 9.11 -13.77
C SER A 52 -15.85 9.68 -15.15
N GLU A 53 -16.39 10.84 -15.45
CA GLU A 53 -16.01 11.65 -16.63
C GLU A 53 -14.53 12.06 -16.62
N LEU A 54 -13.83 11.83 -15.50
CA LEU A 54 -12.39 12.06 -15.40
C LEU A 54 -11.54 10.98 -16.10
N SER A 55 -12.17 9.89 -16.59
CA SER A 55 -11.51 8.87 -17.40
C SER A 55 -12.47 8.36 -18.45
N VAL A 56 -12.38 8.93 -19.66
CA VAL A 56 -13.30 8.64 -20.77
C VAL A 56 -12.52 8.21 -21.99
N THR A 57 -12.99 7.15 -22.63
CA THR A 57 -12.41 6.65 -23.89
C THR A 57 -13.25 7.17 -25.06
N TYR A 58 -12.60 7.86 -25.99
CA TYR A 58 -13.19 8.38 -27.21
C TYR A 58 -12.69 7.62 -28.43
N PRO A 59 -13.57 7.23 -29.36
CA PRO A 59 -13.14 6.85 -30.70
C PRO A 59 -12.66 8.09 -31.43
N MET A 60 -11.43 8.08 -31.90
CA MET A 60 -10.81 9.20 -32.62
C MET A 60 -10.36 8.75 -34.00
N GLY A 61 -10.80 9.49 -35.03
CA GLY A 61 -10.27 9.35 -36.40
C GLY A 61 -9.08 10.28 -36.60
N PHE A 62 -8.00 9.74 -37.12
CA PHE A 62 -6.81 10.51 -37.50
C PHE A 62 -6.86 10.73 -39.00
N LEU A 63 -6.80 12.00 -39.43
CA LEU A 63 -6.86 12.39 -40.83
C LEU A 63 -5.43 12.67 -41.36
N ASP A 64 -5.19 12.29 -42.60
CA ASP A 64 -4.03 12.78 -43.33
C ASP A 64 -4.17 14.29 -43.56
N PRO A 65 -3.20 15.12 -43.17
CA PRO A 65 -3.32 16.58 -43.24
C PRO A 65 -3.39 17.13 -44.67
N ASN A 66 -2.96 16.37 -45.69
CA ASN A 66 -2.94 16.83 -47.09
C ASN A 66 -4.18 16.37 -47.87
N THR A 67 -4.64 15.12 -47.61
CA THR A 67 -5.76 14.53 -48.37
C THR A 67 -7.07 14.61 -47.60
N LEU A 68 -7.03 14.87 -46.29
CA LEU A 68 -8.17 14.83 -45.37
C LEU A 68 -8.88 13.46 -45.28
N GLU A 69 -8.22 12.43 -45.81
CA GLU A 69 -8.72 11.06 -45.69
C GLU A 69 -8.39 10.48 -44.30
N VAL A 70 -9.25 9.59 -43.82
CA VAL A 70 -9.04 8.90 -42.56
C VAL A 70 -7.86 7.94 -42.71
N SER A 71 -6.75 8.20 -42.04
CA SER A 71 -5.57 7.34 -42.04
C SER A 71 -5.74 6.14 -41.12
N HIS A 72 -6.31 6.34 -39.95
CA HIS A 72 -6.65 5.29 -38.99
C HIS A 72 -7.66 5.76 -37.94
N VAL A 73 -8.24 4.81 -37.22
CA VAL A 73 -9.13 5.07 -36.06
C VAL A 73 -8.51 4.37 -34.84
N ALA A 74 -8.47 5.08 -33.73
CA ALA A 74 -7.99 4.54 -32.45
C ALA A 74 -8.93 4.91 -31.31
N ALA A 75 -8.95 4.09 -30.27
CA ALA A 75 -9.57 4.43 -28.99
C ALA A 75 -8.57 5.19 -28.13
N VAL A 76 -8.86 6.44 -27.81
CA VAL A 76 -7.99 7.30 -27.00
C VAL A 76 -8.65 7.53 -25.64
N THR A 77 -8.02 7.05 -24.55
CA THR A 77 -8.48 7.30 -23.20
C THR A 77 -7.86 8.60 -22.67
N MET A 78 -8.72 9.56 -22.36
CA MET A 78 -8.35 10.80 -21.69
C MET A 78 -8.60 10.62 -20.20
N SER A 79 -7.57 10.79 -19.37
CA SER A 79 -7.68 10.72 -17.92
C SER A 79 -7.28 12.05 -17.30
N SER A 80 -8.17 12.61 -16.49
CA SER A 80 -7.91 13.81 -15.69
C SER A 80 -7.45 13.42 -14.29
N THR A 81 -6.48 14.12 -13.77
CA THR A 81 -6.02 13.97 -12.39
C THR A 81 -6.78 14.92 -11.47
N LEU A 82 -6.72 14.66 -10.17
CA LEU A 82 -7.22 15.62 -9.17
C LEU A 82 -6.54 16.98 -9.35
N PRO A 83 -7.30 18.09 -9.26
CA PRO A 83 -6.73 19.43 -9.27
C PRO A 83 -5.67 19.59 -8.17
N ILE A 84 -4.61 20.35 -8.46
CA ILE A 84 -3.49 20.53 -7.52
C ILE A 84 -3.95 21.12 -6.17
N ALA A 85 -4.92 22.03 -6.19
CA ALA A 85 -5.49 22.61 -4.97
C ALA A 85 -6.19 21.55 -4.09
N VAL A 86 -6.94 20.63 -4.70
CA VAL A 86 -7.57 19.50 -3.99
C VAL A 86 -6.50 18.55 -3.43
N THR A 87 -5.48 18.25 -4.22
CA THR A 87 -4.36 17.39 -3.79
C THR A 87 -3.61 17.98 -2.59
N GLN A 88 -3.38 19.29 -2.58
CA GLN A 88 -2.71 19.98 -1.48
C GLN A 88 -3.59 19.99 -0.20
N ARG A 89 -4.89 20.20 -0.34
CA ARG A 89 -5.83 20.13 0.79
C ARG A 89 -5.95 18.70 1.31
N PHE A 90 -5.98 17.71 0.43
CA PHE A 90 -5.98 16.29 0.79
C PHE A 90 -4.73 15.92 1.60
N ARG A 91 -3.56 16.40 1.19
CA ARG A 91 -2.33 16.20 1.96
C ARG A 91 -2.46 16.76 3.38
N LYS A 92 -2.95 17.98 3.54
CA LYS A 92 -3.15 18.62 4.87
C LYS A 92 -4.18 17.86 5.71
N LEU A 93 -5.25 17.34 5.12
CA LEU A 93 -6.19 16.47 5.80
C LEU A 93 -5.50 15.22 6.37
N VAL A 94 -4.70 14.54 5.54
CA VAL A 94 -3.98 13.32 5.97
C VAL A 94 -2.99 13.65 7.09
N GLU A 95 -2.23 14.74 6.98
CA GLU A 95 -1.31 15.22 8.03
C GLU A 95 -2.06 15.46 9.35
N ALA A 96 -3.19 16.19 9.33
CA ALA A 96 -3.98 16.45 10.52
C ALA A 96 -4.57 15.18 11.17
N MET A 97 -4.94 14.17 10.37
CA MET A 97 -5.42 12.90 10.89
C MET A 97 -4.29 12.04 11.47
N ILE A 98 -3.08 12.11 10.90
CA ILE A 98 -1.88 11.46 11.45
C ILE A 98 -1.55 12.04 12.81
N ASP A 99 -1.54 13.38 12.95
CA ASP A 99 -1.25 14.04 14.23
C ASP A 99 -2.23 13.61 15.33
N GLN A 100 -3.52 13.48 15.02
CA GLN A 100 -4.52 12.97 15.97
C GLN A 100 -4.26 11.48 16.31
N LEU A 101 -3.88 10.68 15.32
CA LEU A 101 -3.60 9.27 15.54
C LEU A 101 -2.38 9.07 16.44
N ASP A 102 -1.32 9.84 16.23
CA ASP A 102 -0.11 9.80 17.06
C ASP A 102 -0.43 10.18 18.51
N GLN A 103 -1.25 11.22 18.72
CA GLN A 103 -1.74 11.56 20.05
C GLN A 103 -2.57 10.46 20.71
N ALA A 104 -3.40 9.76 19.93
CA ALA A 104 -4.22 8.65 20.43
C ALA A 104 -3.39 7.39 20.76
N ILE A 105 -2.31 7.16 20.03
CA ILE A 105 -1.42 6.00 20.19
C ILE A 105 -0.49 6.17 21.41
N GLU A 106 -0.05 7.37 21.71
CA GLU A 106 0.95 7.63 22.75
C GLU A 106 0.59 7.04 24.14
N PRO A 107 -0.64 7.24 24.69
CA PRO A 107 -1.00 6.61 25.97
C PRO A 107 -1.10 5.09 25.90
N ILE A 108 -1.37 4.53 24.72
CA ILE A 108 -1.39 3.07 24.51
C ILE A 108 0.03 2.53 24.55
N ARG A 109 0.95 3.21 23.84
CA ARG A 109 2.38 2.89 23.80
C ARG A 109 2.97 2.91 25.20
N ALA A 110 2.73 3.98 25.96
CA ALA A 110 3.24 4.10 27.33
C ALA A 110 2.75 2.94 28.23
N ARG A 111 1.47 2.58 28.16
CA ARG A 111 0.93 1.42 28.94
C ARG A 111 1.55 0.09 28.53
N LEU A 112 1.78 -0.12 27.23
CA LEU A 112 2.44 -1.33 26.73
C LEU A 112 3.90 -1.40 27.19
N GLU A 113 4.65 -0.29 27.11
CA GLU A 113 6.03 -0.22 27.58
C GLU A 113 6.12 -0.51 29.07
N ASP A 114 5.24 0.06 29.89
CA ASP A 114 5.20 -0.18 31.32
C ASP A 114 4.84 -1.65 31.64
N GLY A 115 3.87 -2.21 30.94
CA GLY A 115 3.52 -3.62 31.06
C GLY A 115 4.69 -4.54 30.69
N LEU A 116 5.43 -4.23 29.62
CA LEU A 116 6.59 -5.01 29.22
C LEU A 116 7.75 -4.90 30.22
N ARG A 117 7.98 -3.71 30.80
CA ARG A 117 9.02 -3.52 31.84
C ARG A 117 8.73 -4.33 33.12
N GLN A 118 7.44 -4.54 33.44
CA GLN A 118 7.01 -5.31 34.61
C GLN A 118 6.94 -6.82 34.34
N THR A 119 7.04 -7.25 33.09
CA THR A 119 6.97 -8.66 32.70
C THR A 119 8.35 -9.30 32.81
N ASN A 120 8.40 -10.54 33.34
CA ASN A 120 9.66 -11.30 33.40
C ASN A 120 10.21 -11.48 31.95
N PRO A 121 11.48 -11.12 31.70
CA PRO A 121 12.15 -11.30 30.40
C PRO A 121 12.07 -12.74 29.87
N ASP A 122 12.20 -13.75 30.72
CA ASP A 122 12.12 -15.15 30.30
C ASP A 122 10.72 -15.52 29.79
N ALA A 123 9.69 -14.96 30.39
CA ALA A 123 8.30 -15.15 29.93
C ALA A 123 8.06 -14.48 28.57
N LEU A 124 8.66 -13.31 28.33
CA LEU A 124 8.62 -12.64 27.03
C LEU A 124 9.35 -13.44 25.94
N LEU A 125 10.50 -14.01 26.27
CA LEU A 125 11.29 -14.82 25.32
C LEU A 125 10.63 -16.19 25.03
N ALA A 126 9.91 -16.74 26.01
CA ALA A 126 9.14 -17.99 25.85
C ALA A 126 7.84 -17.78 25.05
N GLY A 127 7.40 -16.56 24.85
CA GLY A 127 6.20 -16.22 24.10
C GLY A 127 6.21 -16.75 22.66
N ALA A 128 5.04 -17.13 22.16
CA ALA A 128 4.90 -17.59 20.79
C ALA A 128 5.28 -16.47 19.80
N ARG A 129 6.22 -16.75 18.92
CA ARG A 129 6.59 -15.84 17.83
C ARG A 129 5.68 -16.05 16.63
N PRO A 130 5.31 -14.99 15.88
CA PRO A 130 4.58 -15.14 14.63
C PRO A 130 5.38 -16.01 13.66
N THR A 131 4.70 -16.96 13.03
CA THR A 131 5.33 -17.75 11.95
C THR A 131 5.52 -16.87 10.72
N VAL A 132 6.74 -16.80 10.22
CA VAL A 132 7.06 -16.10 8.98
C VAL A 132 6.89 -17.06 7.81
N LEU A 133 6.03 -16.68 6.86
CA LEU A 133 5.82 -17.40 5.61
C LEU A 133 6.49 -16.65 4.47
N THR A 134 7.24 -17.38 3.65
CA THR A 134 7.90 -16.84 2.45
C THR A 134 7.07 -17.01 1.18
N ARG A 135 5.97 -17.77 1.25
CA ARG A 135 5.08 -18.02 0.11
C ARG A 135 3.86 -17.13 0.19
N ALA A 136 3.65 -16.34 -0.86
CA ALA A 136 2.52 -15.44 -0.97
C ALA A 136 1.27 -16.10 -1.59
N ALA A 137 1.40 -17.24 -2.27
CA ALA A 137 0.31 -17.85 -3.03
C ALA A 137 -0.93 -18.17 -2.18
N ASP A 138 -0.72 -18.67 -0.96
CA ASP A 138 -1.82 -19.04 -0.05
C ASP A 138 -2.52 -17.83 0.58
N ASP A 139 -1.89 -16.64 0.53
CA ASP A 139 -2.44 -15.41 1.14
C ASP A 139 -3.31 -14.60 0.17
N PHE A 140 -3.32 -14.97 -1.11
CA PHE A 140 -4.15 -14.32 -2.13
C PHE A 140 -5.50 -14.99 -2.34
N GLU A 141 -5.95 -15.82 -1.42
CA GLU A 141 -7.30 -16.36 -1.49
C GLU A 141 -8.34 -15.23 -1.44
N PRO A 142 -9.16 -15.09 -2.50
CA PRO A 142 -10.20 -14.09 -2.53
C PRO A 142 -11.19 -14.35 -1.39
N ARG A 143 -11.47 -13.30 -0.61
CA ARG A 143 -12.42 -13.32 0.52
C ARG A 143 -11.97 -14.04 1.79
N SER A 144 -10.70 -14.41 1.94
CA SER A 144 -10.21 -14.90 3.22
C SER A 144 -10.37 -13.82 4.31
N LYS A 145 -11.00 -14.15 5.44
CA LYS A 145 -11.13 -13.23 6.57
C LYS A 145 -9.81 -13.20 7.32
N ARG A 146 -9.20 -12.05 7.39
CA ARG A 146 -8.04 -11.85 8.24
C ARG A 146 -8.43 -12.04 9.72
N THR A 147 -7.63 -12.77 10.47
CA THR A 147 -7.79 -12.87 11.92
C THR A 147 -7.46 -11.52 12.58
N ARG A 148 -8.10 -11.22 13.73
CA ARG A 148 -7.87 -9.97 14.48
C ARG A 148 -6.39 -9.82 14.90
N TYR A 149 -5.80 -10.93 15.31
CA TYR A 149 -4.38 -11.01 15.68
C TYR A 149 -3.73 -12.09 14.81
N PRO A 150 -3.10 -11.72 13.69
CA PRO A 150 -2.47 -12.70 12.82
C PRO A 150 -1.29 -13.37 13.53
N THR A 151 -1.31 -14.70 13.55
CA THR A 151 -0.19 -15.53 14.03
C THR A 151 0.86 -15.76 12.94
N ARG A 152 0.61 -15.27 11.72
CA ARG A 152 1.47 -15.43 10.56
C ARG A 152 1.83 -14.06 10.02
N GLN A 153 3.07 -13.91 9.59
CA GLN A 153 3.56 -12.75 8.86
C GLN A 153 4.08 -13.22 7.52
N THR A 154 3.54 -12.69 6.43
CA THR A 154 4.03 -12.97 5.09
C THR A 154 5.07 -11.94 4.69
N LEU A 155 6.24 -12.40 4.34
CA LEU A 155 7.29 -11.58 3.74
C LEU A 155 7.31 -11.85 2.23
N TYR A 156 6.96 -10.83 1.45
CA TYR A 156 7.10 -10.83 -0.01
C TYR A 156 8.56 -10.52 -0.35
N TRP A 157 9.40 -11.50 -0.22
CA TRP A 157 10.84 -11.36 -0.46
C TRP A 157 11.22 -12.07 -1.74
N ASP A 158 11.97 -11.38 -2.59
CA ASP A 158 12.63 -12.05 -3.70
C ASP A 158 13.78 -12.90 -3.14
N GLN A 159 13.62 -14.21 -3.18
CA GLN A 159 14.65 -15.14 -2.71
C GLN A 159 15.99 -14.96 -3.46
N ASN A 160 15.96 -14.45 -4.69
CA ASN A 160 17.17 -14.15 -5.45
C ASN A 160 17.93 -12.92 -4.90
N ALA A 161 17.25 -11.97 -4.26
CA ALA A 161 17.89 -10.82 -3.63
C ALA A 161 18.66 -11.20 -2.36
N MET A 162 18.28 -12.28 -1.66
CA MET A 162 18.99 -12.77 -0.47
C MET A 162 20.36 -13.38 -0.81
N HIS A 163 20.50 -14.00 -1.98
CA HIS A 163 21.77 -14.58 -2.41
C HIS A 163 22.73 -13.58 -3.05
N ALA A 164 22.25 -12.39 -3.42
CA ALA A 164 23.09 -11.32 -3.96
C ALA A 164 23.94 -10.59 -2.87
N GLY A 165 23.65 -10.83 -1.59
CA GLY A 165 24.34 -10.21 -0.45
C GLY A 165 25.38 -11.12 0.24
N GLU A 166 25.53 -12.39 -0.13
CA GLU A 166 26.63 -13.20 0.36
C GLU A 166 27.91 -12.78 -0.36
N PRO A 167 28.91 -12.24 0.37
CA PRO A 167 30.21 -11.98 -0.22
C PRO A 167 30.77 -13.32 -0.70
N ALA A 168 31.25 -13.36 -1.93
CA ALA A 168 31.94 -14.49 -2.52
C ALA A 168 33.24 -14.80 -1.75
N SER A 169 33.08 -15.33 -0.55
CA SER A 169 34.11 -15.71 0.38
C SER A 169 34.40 -17.18 0.19
N ARG A 170 35.53 -17.42 -0.45
CA ARG A 170 36.26 -18.68 -0.42
C ARG A 170 35.69 -19.85 -1.23
N ARG A 171 35.71 -19.75 -2.55
CA ARG A 171 36.07 -20.94 -3.32
C ARG A 171 37.56 -21.10 -3.25
N GLY A 172 37.97 -22.05 -2.39
CA GLY A 172 39.35 -22.46 -2.25
C GLY A 172 39.98 -22.85 -3.56
N ASN A 173 41.10 -22.28 -3.82
CA ASN A 173 41.99 -22.58 -4.93
C ASN A 173 42.68 -23.93 -4.63
N GLU A 174 41.99 -25.05 -4.87
CA GLU A 174 42.65 -26.34 -4.98
C GLU A 174 43.24 -26.45 -6.38
N ARG A 175 44.49 -25.94 -6.46
CA ARG A 175 45.39 -26.26 -7.57
C ARG A 175 45.71 -27.73 -7.50
N SER A 176 45.14 -28.54 -8.39
CA SER A 176 45.62 -29.88 -8.68
C SER A 176 47.05 -29.82 -9.15
N ALA A 177 47.94 -30.47 -8.39
CA ALA A 177 49.33 -30.74 -8.77
C ALA A 177 49.42 -31.59 -10.01
N PRO A 178 50.38 -31.38 -10.93
CA PRO A 178 50.61 -32.23 -12.09
C PRO A 178 51.26 -33.52 -11.60
N ARG A 179 50.68 -34.66 -11.97
CA ARG A 179 51.34 -35.93 -11.89
C ARG A 179 52.36 -36.00 -13.02
N GLY A 180 53.61 -36.03 -12.64
CA GLY A 180 54.66 -36.44 -13.57
C GLY A 180 54.71 -37.95 -13.74
N CYS A 181 54.95 -38.35 -14.93
CA CYS A 181 55.87 -39.33 -15.53
C CYS A 181 55.60 -39.44 -16.98
#